data_0398a2496b5ef0fd4433141a5eeb6364
#
_entry.id   0398a2496b5ef0fd4433141a5eeb6364
#
_cell.length_a   1.000
_cell.length_b   1.000
_cell.length_c   1.000
_cell.angle_alpha   90.00
_cell.angle_beta   90.00
_cell.angle_gamma   90.00
#
_symmetry.space_group_name_H-M   'P 1'
#
loop_
_entity.id
_entity.type
_entity.pdbx_description
1 polymer ?
#
loop_
_entity_poly.entity_id
_entity_poly.type
_entity_poly.pdbx_seq_one_letter_code
_entity_poly.pdbx_strand_id
1 'polypeptide(L)' 'MELTINHTRKTFDVLPETLEALMVIEIPQKRKGIAVALNNRIIPQSFWAETILNDNDSILIITATQGG' A
#
# COMPACT_ATOMS: atom_id res chain seq x y z
N MET A 1 -1.01 16.13 2.89
CA MET A 1 -1.81 14.96 2.59
C MET A 1 -1.35 13.78 3.41
N GLU A 2 -2.27 12.94 3.81
CA GLU A 2 -1.96 11.87 4.74
C GLU A 2 -2.51 10.54 4.29
N LEU A 3 -1.77 9.49 4.60
CA LEU A 3 -2.24 8.13 4.45
C LEU A 3 -2.03 7.42 5.78
N THR A 4 -2.87 6.43 6.06
CA THR A 4 -2.65 5.55 7.20
C THR A 4 -2.12 4.24 6.64
N ILE A 5 -0.91 3.87 7.05
CA ILE A 5 -0.27 2.66 6.56
C ILE A 5 0.02 1.77 7.75
N ASN A 6 -0.64 0.61 7.80
CA ASN A 6 -0.51 -0.31 8.91
C ASN A 6 -0.76 0.40 10.24
N HIS A 7 -1.85 1.15 10.31
CA HIS A 7 -2.30 1.87 11.51
C HIS A 7 -1.39 3.03 11.92
N THR A 8 -0.46 3.41 11.07
CA THR A 8 0.43 4.54 11.34
C THR A 8 0.17 5.62 10.30
N ARG A 9 -0.08 6.84 10.76
CA ARG A 9 -0.31 7.94 9.84
C ARG A 9 1.01 8.45 9.30
N LYS A 10 1.04 8.68 8.00
CA LYS A 10 2.19 9.27 7.35
C LYS A 10 1.75 10.48 6.56
N THR A 11 2.53 11.55 6.67
CA THR A 11 2.26 12.79 5.97
C THR A 11 3.13 12.87 4.72
N PHE A 12 2.53 13.28 3.62
CA PHE A 12 3.22 13.43 2.35
C PHE A 12 3.00 14.84 1.82
N ASP A 13 4.04 15.45 1.29
CA ASP A 13 3.88 16.71 0.58
C ASP A 13 3.08 16.46 -0.69
N VAL A 14 3.41 15.38 -1.39
CA VAL A 14 2.69 14.96 -2.58
C VAL A 14 2.42 13.48 -2.41
N LEU A 15 1.14 13.09 -2.49
CA LEU A 15 0.79 11.68 -2.37
C LEU A 15 1.38 10.88 -3.51
N PRO A 16 1.82 9.64 -3.22
CA PRO A 16 2.08 8.71 -4.31
C PRO A 16 0.81 8.59 -5.15
N GLU A 17 0.96 8.62 -6.44
CA GLU A 17 -0.19 8.69 -7.33
C GLU A 17 -1.02 7.41 -7.28
N THR A 18 -0.36 6.29 -7.20
CA THR A 18 -1.03 5.00 -7.24
C THR A 18 -0.54 4.13 -6.09
N LEU A 19 -1.28 3.05 -5.86
CA LEU A 19 -0.87 2.07 -4.86
C LEU A 19 0.48 1.46 -5.23
N GLU A 20 0.72 1.24 -6.51
CA GLU A 20 2.01 0.72 -6.96
C GLU A 20 3.14 1.68 -6.58
N ALA A 21 2.94 2.97 -6.78
CA ALA A 21 3.96 3.96 -6.42
C ALA A 21 4.23 3.95 -4.93
N LEU A 22 3.18 3.79 -4.11
CA LEU A 22 3.36 3.72 -2.67
C LEU A 22 4.16 2.48 -2.30
N MET A 23 3.86 1.35 -2.93
CA MET A 23 4.54 0.10 -2.59
C MET A 23 6.02 0.14 -2.96
N VAL A 24 6.37 0.87 -4.01
CA VAL A 24 7.78 1.07 -4.36
C VAL A 24 8.52 1.79 -3.22
N ILE A 25 7.84 2.73 -2.56
CA ILE A 25 8.43 3.45 -1.45
C ILE A 25 8.50 2.58 -0.20
N GLU A 26 7.42 1.89 0.13
CA GLU A 26 7.32 1.15 1.38
C GLU A 26 8.03 -0.18 1.34
N ILE A 27 7.95 -0.88 0.22
CA ILE A 27 8.56 -2.20 0.08
C ILE A 27 9.24 -2.28 -1.27
N PRO A 28 10.42 -1.70 -1.40
CA PRO A 28 11.07 -1.64 -2.72
C PRO A 28 11.61 -2.96 -3.21
N GLN A 29 11.83 -3.91 -2.32
CA GLN A 29 12.55 -5.12 -2.70
C GLN A 29 11.71 -6.38 -2.84
N LYS A 30 10.69 -6.53 -2.02
CA LYS A 30 9.92 -7.76 -1.99
C LYS A 30 8.48 -7.51 -2.33
N ARG A 31 8.02 -8.23 -3.35
CA ARG A 31 6.63 -8.15 -3.76
C ARG A 31 5.90 -9.47 -3.61
N LYS A 32 6.63 -10.56 -3.43
CA LYS A 32 6.01 -11.87 -3.29
C LYS A 32 5.48 -12.06 -1.88
N GLY A 33 4.33 -12.68 -1.79
CA GLY A 33 3.74 -12.98 -0.49
C GLY A 33 3.20 -11.76 0.21
N ILE A 34 2.90 -10.71 -0.53
CA ILE A 34 2.37 -9.48 0.05
C ILE A 34 0.95 -9.28 -0.44
N ALA A 35 0.05 -9.01 0.48
CA ALA A 35 -1.30 -8.61 0.17
C ALA A 35 -1.51 -7.19 0.66
N VAL A 36 -2.28 -6.42 -0.07
CA VAL A 36 -2.55 -5.04 0.27
C VAL A 36 -4.04 -4.82 0.28
N ALA A 37 -4.54 -4.19 1.35
CA ALA A 37 -5.93 -3.79 1.44
C ALA A 37 -5.98 -2.28 1.44
N LEU A 38 -6.84 -1.72 0.62
CA LEU A 38 -7.09 -0.29 0.57
C LEU A 38 -8.49 -0.05 1.08
N ASN A 39 -8.60 0.65 2.21
CA ASN A 39 -9.88 0.93 2.85
C ASN A 39 -10.70 -0.35 3.03
N ASN A 40 -10.04 -1.39 3.55
CA ASN A 40 -10.63 -2.69 3.85
C ASN A 40 -10.97 -3.53 2.62
N ARG A 41 -10.41 -3.19 1.48
CA ARG A 41 -10.65 -3.96 0.26
C ARG A 41 -9.32 -4.47 -0.27
N ILE A 42 -9.20 -5.78 -0.44
CA ILE A 42 -7.99 -6.37 -0.98
C ILE A 42 -7.83 -5.95 -2.45
N ILE A 43 -6.65 -5.46 -2.77
CA ILE A 43 -6.33 -5.04 -4.14
C ILE A 43 -5.29 -6.00 -4.69
N PRO A 44 -5.65 -6.78 -5.71
CA PRO A 44 -4.66 -7.67 -6.34
C PRO A 44 -3.48 -6.88 -6.90
N GLN A 45 -2.31 -7.46 -6.85
CA GLN A 45 -1.09 -6.77 -7.28
C GLN A 45 -1.20 -6.27 -8.71
N SER A 46 -1.88 -7.03 -9.58
CA SER A 46 -2.03 -6.62 -10.97
C SER A 46 -2.82 -5.33 -11.13
N PHE A 47 -3.55 -4.89 -10.10
CA PHE A 47 -4.31 -3.65 -10.17
C PHE A 47 -3.66 -2.50 -9.43
N TRP A 48 -2.52 -2.71 -8.79
CA TRP A 48 -1.89 -1.65 -8.00
C TRP A 48 -1.55 -0.42 -8.84
N ALA A 49 -1.10 -0.64 -10.07
CA ALA A 49 -0.71 0.48 -10.93
C ALA A 49 -1.91 1.31 -11.39
N GLU A 50 -3.10 0.74 -11.29
CA GLU A 50 -4.33 1.43 -11.69
C GLU A 50 -5.13 1.96 -10.51
N THR A 51 -4.67 1.70 -9.30
CA THR A 51 -5.39 2.10 -8.10
C THR A 51 -4.89 3.45 -7.64
N ILE A 52 -5.73 4.45 -7.77
CA ILE A 52 -5.37 5.83 -7.40
C ILE A 52 -5.55 6.00 -5.91
N LEU A 53 -4.58 6.63 -5.28
CA LEU A 53 -4.64 6.94 -3.85
C LEU A 53 -5.21 8.32 -3.63
N ASN A 54 -5.97 8.46 -2.56
CA ASN A 54 -6.57 9.73 -2.16
C ASN A 54 -6.13 10.07 -0.74
N ASP A 55 -6.23 11.35 -0.41
CA ASP A 55 -5.91 11.81 0.93
C ASP A 55 -6.75 11.06 1.96
N ASN A 56 -6.13 10.68 3.04
CA ASN A 56 -6.76 9.96 4.15
C ASN A 56 -7.12 8.51 3.86
N ASP A 57 -6.60 7.95 2.77
CA ASP A 57 -6.81 6.53 2.52
C ASP A 57 -6.08 5.69 3.57
N SER A 58 -6.63 4.52 3.84
CA SER A 58 -6.07 3.58 4.79
C SER A 58 -5.56 2.36 4.04
N ILE A 59 -4.28 2.08 4.20
CA ILE A 59 -3.62 0.98 3.51
C ILE A 59 -3.12 -0.02 4.55
N LEU A 60 -3.43 -1.28 4.35
CA LEU A 60 -2.93 -2.34 5.19
C LEU A 60 -2.05 -3.24 4.34
N ILE A 61 -0.79 -3.36 4.71
CA ILE A 61 0.17 -4.20 4.00
C ILE A 61 0.37 -5.45 4.83
N ILE A 62 0.00 -6.58 4.26
CA ILE A 62 0.07 -7.86 4.94
C ILE A 62 1.16 -8.69 4.29
N THR A 63 2.14 -9.08 5.09
CA THR A 63 3.23 -9.91 4.59
C THR A 63 2.94 -11.35 4.97
N ALA A 64 2.86 -12.21 3.98
CA ALA A 64 2.67 -13.62 4.26
C ALA A 64 3.96 -14.15 4.85
N THR A 65 3.89 -14.59 6.08
CA THR A 65 5.05 -15.20 6.71
C THR A 65 5.09 -16.65 6.26
N GLN A 66 6.10 -16.95 5.50
CA GLN A 66 6.31 -18.33 5.11
C GLN A 66 6.96 -19.01 6.28
N GLY A 67 6.19 -19.60 7.09
CA GLY A 67 6.71 -20.24 8.29
C GLY A 67 7.87 -21.18 8.03
N GLY A 68 8.40 -21.08 7.00
CA GLY A 68 9.57 -21.91 6.76
C GLY A 68 10.16 -21.36 5.53
#